data_88766dddaa8047da21246b3e76be7f5e
#
_entry.id   88766dddaa8047da21246b3e76be7f5e
#
_cell.length_a   1.000
_cell.length_b   1.000
_cell.length_c   1.000
_cell.angle_alpha   90.00
_cell.angle_beta   90.00
_cell.angle_gamma   90.00
#
_symmetry.space_group_name_H-M   'P 1'
#
loop_
_entity.id
_entity.type
_entity.pdbx_description
1 polymer ?
#
loop_
_entity_poly.entity_id
_entity_poly.type
_entity_poly.pdbx_seq_one_letter_code
_entity_poly.pdbx_strand_id
1 'polypeptide(L)' 'MASFQTEQLRTFLAVLEHGTFDAAARRLHVTPSAVSQRIKAMEQAAGQVLLQRTTPIVATAAG' A
#
# COMPACT_ATOMS: atom_id res chain seq x y z
N MET A 1 -11.56 -13.07 9.54
CA MET A 1 -11.63 -11.92 8.63
C MET A 1 -10.47 -10.99 8.92
N ALA A 2 -9.71 -10.63 7.90
CA ALA A 2 -8.59 -9.71 8.09
C ALA A 2 -9.10 -8.30 8.34
N SER A 3 -8.55 -7.66 9.36
CA SER A 3 -8.90 -6.30 9.74
C SER A 3 -7.64 -5.43 9.63
N PHE A 4 -7.70 -4.39 8.82
CA PHE A 4 -6.55 -3.50 8.61
C PHE A 4 -6.71 -2.25 9.45
N GLN A 5 -5.57 -1.73 9.93
CA GLN A 5 -5.57 -0.47 10.63
C GLN A 5 -5.83 0.68 9.64
N THR A 6 -6.38 1.77 10.16
CA THR A 6 -6.71 2.94 9.34
C THR A 6 -5.50 3.46 8.58
N GLU A 7 -4.33 3.52 9.20
CA GLU A 7 -3.11 3.99 8.56
C GLU A 7 -2.68 3.10 7.40
N GLN A 8 -2.87 1.77 7.54
CA GLN A 8 -2.57 0.84 6.46
C GLN A 8 -3.49 1.08 5.28
N LEU A 9 -4.79 1.24 5.52
CA LEU A 9 -5.75 1.51 4.45
C LEU A 9 -5.46 2.83 3.75
N ARG A 10 -5.14 3.87 4.50
CA ARG A 10 -4.79 5.17 3.92
C ARG A 10 -3.54 5.07 3.04
N THR A 11 -2.55 4.32 3.50
CA THR A 11 -1.32 4.09 2.75
C THR A 11 -1.61 3.34 1.46
N PHE A 12 -2.42 2.28 1.53
CA PHE A 12 -2.80 1.48 0.38
C PHE A 12 -3.50 2.35 -0.67
N LEU A 13 -4.49 3.14 -0.25
CA LEU A 13 -5.23 4.02 -1.15
C LEU A 13 -4.33 5.09 -1.76
N ALA A 14 -3.41 5.65 -0.99
CA ALA A 14 -2.47 6.65 -1.50
C ALA A 14 -1.55 6.06 -2.57
N VAL A 15 -1.08 4.83 -2.38
CA VAL A 15 -0.24 4.16 -3.37
C VAL A 15 -1.02 3.95 -4.67
N LEU A 16 -2.27 3.51 -4.59
CA LEU A 16 -3.10 3.32 -5.77
C LEU A 16 -3.40 4.64 -6.48
N GLU A 17 -3.70 5.69 -5.71
CA GLU A 17 -4.04 6.99 -6.26
C GLU A 17 -2.85 7.63 -6.96
N HIS A 18 -1.65 7.53 -6.37
CA HIS A 18 -0.47 8.21 -6.89
C HIS A 18 0.41 7.32 -7.77
N GLY A 19 0.20 6.01 -7.73
CA GLY A 19 0.86 5.08 -8.64
C GLY A 19 2.28 4.68 -8.26
N THR A 20 2.90 5.32 -7.26
CA THR A 20 4.24 4.99 -6.78
C THR A 20 4.32 5.12 -5.27
N PHE A 21 5.28 4.41 -4.66
CA PHE A 21 5.53 4.50 -3.22
C PHE A 21 6.07 5.88 -2.85
N ASP A 22 6.95 6.44 -3.68
CA ASP A 22 7.54 7.75 -3.41
C ASP A 22 6.49 8.86 -3.37
N ALA A 23 5.58 8.87 -4.34
CA ALA A 23 4.51 9.86 -4.39
C ALA A 23 3.54 9.69 -3.22
N ALA A 24 3.20 8.44 -2.87
CA ALA A 24 2.35 8.17 -1.73
C ALA A 24 3.01 8.63 -0.42
N ALA A 25 4.31 8.38 -0.28
CA ALA A 25 5.06 8.80 0.91
C ALA A 25 5.03 10.33 1.07
N ARG A 26 5.22 11.06 -0.01
CA ARG A 26 5.13 12.53 0.01
C ARG A 26 3.75 13.00 0.40
N ARG A 27 2.73 12.37 -0.15
CA ARG A 27 1.34 12.72 0.17
C ARG A 27 1.01 12.51 1.64
N LEU A 28 1.57 11.45 2.24
CA LEU A 28 1.30 11.07 3.62
C LEU A 28 2.30 11.68 4.61
N HIS A 29 3.31 12.41 4.12
CA HIS A 29 4.37 13.00 4.96
C HIS A 29 5.15 11.93 5.74
N VAL A 30 5.46 10.82 5.07
CA VAL A 30 6.26 9.74 5.63
C VAL A 30 7.36 9.35 4.64
N THR A 31 8.24 8.43 5.05
CA THR A 31 9.28 7.93 4.16
C THR A 31 8.73 6.84 3.23
N PRO A 32 9.34 6.63 2.04
CA PRO A 32 8.98 5.49 1.20
C PRO A 32 9.15 4.15 1.91
N SER A 33 10.14 4.05 2.79
CA SER A 33 10.35 2.84 3.59
C SER A 33 9.16 2.56 4.49
N ALA A 34 8.58 3.58 5.11
CA ALA A 34 7.40 3.43 5.95
C ALA A 34 6.20 2.95 5.12
N VAL A 35 6.01 3.51 3.91
CA VAL A 35 4.96 3.07 3.00
C VAL A 35 5.14 1.59 2.67
N SER A 36 6.34 1.19 2.30
CA SER A 36 6.65 -0.20 1.95
C SER A 36 6.35 -1.15 3.12
N GLN A 37 6.73 -0.77 4.33
CA GLN A 37 6.50 -1.60 5.52
C GLN A 37 5.00 -1.76 5.81
N ARG A 38 4.22 -0.70 5.67
CA ARG A 38 2.78 -0.75 5.88
C ARG A 38 2.09 -1.66 4.88
N ILE A 39 2.48 -1.56 3.61
CA ILE A 39 1.92 -2.41 2.55
C ILE A 39 2.31 -3.87 2.81
N LYS A 40 3.56 -4.12 3.16
CA LYS A 40 4.01 -5.47 3.46
C LYS A 40 3.24 -6.09 4.63
N ALA A 41 2.97 -5.30 5.66
CA ALA A 41 2.20 -5.77 6.81
C ALA A 41 0.77 -6.14 6.40
N MET A 42 0.15 -5.33 5.53
CA MET A 42 -1.18 -5.64 5.00
C MET A 42 -1.19 -6.93 4.19
N GLU A 43 -0.21 -7.12 3.33
CA GLU A 43 -0.10 -8.33 2.51
C GLU A 43 0.12 -9.56 3.37
N GLN A 44 0.93 -9.44 4.42
CA GLN A 44 1.13 -10.56 5.35
C GLN A 44 -0.15 -10.89 6.11
N ALA A 45 -0.90 -9.88 6.54
CA ALA A 45 -2.17 -10.10 7.23
C ALA A 45 -3.22 -10.72 6.31
N ALA A 46 -3.23 -10.34 5.04
CA ALA A 46 -4.16 -10.88 4.05
C ALA A 46 -3.73 -12.27 3.54
N GLY A 47 -2.45 -12.62 3.70
CA GLY A 47 -1.91 -13.88 3.20
C GLY A 47 -1.72 -13.91 1.70
N GLN A 48 -1.72 -12.75 1.03
CA GLN A 48 -1.58 -12.67 -0.41
C GLN A 48 -1.12 -11.30 -0.85
N VAL A 49 -0.61 -11.21 -2.08
CA VAL A 49 -0.14 -9.96 -2.67
C VAL A 49 -1.36 -9.09 -3.02
N LEU A 50 -1.34 -7.84 -2.58
CA LEU A 50 -2.44 -6.91 -2.81
C LEU A 50 -2.15 -5.86 -3.88
N LEU A 51 -0.87 -5.67 -4.24
CA LEU A 51 -0.45 -4.67 -5.23
C LEU A 51 0.39 -5.32 -6.32
N GLN A 52 0.15 -4.93 -7.56
CA GLN A 52 1.05 -5.23 -8.67
C GLN A 52 2.08 -4.12 -8.78
N ARG A 53 3.36 -4.50 -8.75
CA ARG A 53 4.49 -3.54 -8.79
C ARG A 53 4.78 -3.10 -10.23
N THR A 54 3.74 -2.63 -10.91
CA THR A 54 3.83 -2.09 -12.26
C THR A 54 3.97 -0.57 -12.19
N THR A 55 4.07 0.10 -13.33
CA THR A 55 4.09 1.55 -13.42
C THR A 55 2.89 1.99 -14.27
N PRO A 56 1.84 2.56 -13.67
CA PRO A 56 1.64 2.81 -12.25
C PRO A 56 1.31 1.53 -11.46
N ILE A 57 1.49 1.59 -10.15
CA ILE A 57 1.11 0.49 -9.26
C ILE A 57 -0.41 0.36 -9.24
N VAL A 58 -0.90 -0.86 -9.36
CA VAL A 58 -2.34 -1.14 -9.35
C VAL A 58 -2.65 -2.26 -8.37
N ALA A 59 -3.91 -2.35 -7.94
CA ALA A 59 -4.36 -3.41 -7.05
C ALA A 59 -4.44 -4.73 -7.81
N THR A 60 -4.15 -5.84 -7.09
CA THR A 60 -4.40 -7.18 -7.62
C THR A 60 -5.88 -7.50 -7.50
N ALA A 61 -6.29 -8.65 -8.05
CA ALA A 61 -7.67 -9.12 -7.90
C ALA A 61 -8.05 -9.34 -6.44
N ALA A 62 -7.06 -9.55 -5.55
CA ALA A 62 -7.28 -9.74 -4.12
C ALA A 62 -7.36 -8.40 -3.37
N GLY A 63 -6.88 -7.33 -3.96
CA GLY A 63 -6.84 -6.01 -3.34
C GLY A 63 -8.11 -5.19 -3.48
#